data_adf26f7799b68f705a79e3883fcd4fc1
#
_entry.id   adf26f7799b68f705a79e3883fcd4fc1
#
_cell.length_a   1.000
_cell.length_b   1.000
_cell.length_c   1.000
_cell.angle_alpha   90.00
_cell.angle_beta   90.00
_cell.angle_gamma   90.00
#
_symmetry.space_group_name_H-M   'P 1'
#
loop_
_entity.id
_entity.type
_entity.pdbx_description
1 polymer ?
#
loop_
_entity_poly.entity_id
_entity_poly.type
_entity_poly.pdbx_seq_one_letter_code
_entity_poly.pdbx_strand_id
1 'polypeptide(L)'
;MRTTTTVTAPEPGLGTAPRSTPRRALDWRLRFGALSLIWGFSFLLIKVGTHGYAPFQVTLGRLVFGTAVLAAAMAVKRERIPRGVRTWAHLTVAAFLLNALPFSLFAYAELTIPSTLAGICNATSPLWGMALSLVALSEDRPTRVRVAGLGLGFLGVLTVLGAWQGFHGLDARGTAMALLASLSYPIGWIYVRRTLADTGFSALSMTGAQLSLATVQLAVVTPLFTSFPSRFAVLPLLAIVALGTLGTGLALLIQYGLVTEVGPTTAQMVTYFIPVIATGAGVAVLGESLRWSTPVGAVVVLAGAALTQVRGVCSGSGGVGVRRRVRVRGGWSRSSPRP
;
A
#
# COMPACT_ATOMS: atom_id res chain seq x y z
N MET A 1 -48.41 -60.97 25.91
CA MET A 1 -47.10 -60.39 25.66
C MET A 1 -46.85 -60.50 24.17
N ARG A 2 -46.97 -59.38 23.40
CA ARG A 2 -46.61 -59.31 21.99
C ARG A 2 -45.44 -58.37 21.88
N THR A 3 -44.31 -58.90 21.54
CA THR A 3 -43.03 -58.15 21.26
C THR A 3 -43.12 -57.61 19.85
N THR A 4 -43.16 -56.29 19.70
CA THR A 4 -43.12 -55.60 18.43
C THR A 4 -41.64 -55.30 18.10
N THR A 5 -41.07 -55.96 17.11
CA THR A 5 -39.71 -55.72 16.61
C THR A 5 -39.78 -54.58 15.59
N THR A 6 -39.21 -53.45 15.92
CA THR A 6 -39.06 -52.29 15.00
C THR A 6 -37.84 -52.52 14.12
N VAL A 7 -38.05 -52.71 12.82
CA VAL A 7 -36.99 -52.77 11.81
C VAL A 7 -36.63 -51.33 11.42
N THR A 8 -35.47 -50.90 11.77
CA THR A 8 -34.89 -49.61 11.34
C THR A 8 -34.35 -49.77 9.91
N ALA A 9 -34.86 -48.96 8.98
CA ALA A 9 -34.34 -48.86 7.62
C ALA A 9 -32.96 -48.18 7.62
N PRO A 10 -32.03 -48.60 6.72
CA PRO A 10 -30.70 -47.95 6.63
C PRO A 10 -30.83 -46.55 6.01
N GLU A 11 -30.20 -45.58 6.64
CA GLU A 11 -30.08 -44.21 6.10
C GLU A 11 -29.31 -44.20 4.76
N PRO A 12 -29.75 -43.42 3.77
CA PRO A 12 -29.01 -43.24 2.53
C PRO A 12 -27.70 -42.51 2.79
N GLY A 13 -26.57 -43.14 2.47
CA GLY A 13 -25.23 -42.62 2.61
C GLY A 13 -25.09 -41.24 1.95
N LEU A 14 -24.76 -40.25 2.75
CA LEU A 14 -24.31 -38.93 2.32
C LEU A 14 -23.07 -39.12 1.44
N GLY A 15 -23.26 -39.06 0.13
CA GLY A 15 -22.17 -38.98 -0.84
C GLY A 15 -21.23 -37.83 -0.50
N THR A 16 -20.00 -38.15 -0.13
CA THR A 16 -18.92 -37.18 0.04
C THR A 16 -18.71 -36.47 -1.28
N ALA A 17 -19.18 -35.23 -1.38
CA ALA A 17 -18.84 -34.34 -2.48
C ALA A 17 -17.31 -34.32 -2.65
N PRO A 18 -16.75 -34.36 -3.88
CA PRO A 18 -15.33 -34.31 -4.10
C PRO A 18 -14.79 -33.01 -3.52
N ARG A 19 -13.93 -33.12 -2.50
CA ARG A 19 -13.17 -31.99 -1.98
C ARG A 19 -12.36 -31.44 -3.14
N SER A 20 -12.75 -30.28 -3.66
CA SER A 20 -11.95 -29.53 -4.59
C SER A 20 -10.58 -29.31 -3.94
N THR A 21 -9.54 -29.93 -4.51
CA THR A 21 -8.14 -29.68 -4.12
C THR A 21 -7.91 -28.19 -4.18
N PRO A 22 -7.49 -27.53 -3.07
CA PRO A 22 -7.19 -26.13 -3.12
C PRO A 22 -6.05 -25.94 -4.13
N ARG A 23 -6.30 -25.15 -5.21
CA ARG A 23 -5.20 -24.68 -6.07
C ARG A 23 -4.13 -24.16 -5.12
N ARG A 24 -2.91 -24.74 -5.18
CA ARG A 24 -1.77 -24.28 -4.42
C ARG A 24 -1.58 -22.79 -4.71
N ALA A 25 -2.14 -21.95 -3.86
CA ALA A 25 -1.83 -20.52 -3.87
C ALA A 25 -0.31 -20.42 -3.62
N LEU A 26 0.38 -19.62 -4.43
CA LEU A 26 1.79 -19.30 -4.17
C LEU A 26 1.94 -18.87 -2.72
N ASP A 27 2.95 -19.42 -2.02
CA ASP A 27 3.24 -19.09 -0.62
C ASP A 27 3.30 -17.56 -0.46
N TRP A 28 2.70 -17.04 0.59
CA TRP A 28 2.69 -15.61 0.88
C TRP A 28 4.11 -15.01 0.93
N ARG A 29 5.11 -15.79 1.35
CA ARG A 29 6.51 -15.38 1.40
C ARG A 29 7.08 -15.09 0.00
N LEU A 30 6.74 -15.94 -0.99
CA LEU A 30 7.13 -15.72 -2.38
C LEU A 30 6.46 -14.48 -2.95
N ARG A 31 5.17 -14.28 -2.66
CA ARG A 31 4.43 -13.06 -3.06
C ARG A 31 4.99 -11.82 -2.39
N PHE A 32 5.37 -11.90 -1.12
CA PHE A 32 6.02 -10.83 -0.39
C PHE A 32 7.37 -10.46 -1.02
N GLY A 33 8.23 -11.45 -1.30
CA GLY A 33 9.50 -11.24 -1.98
C GLY A 33 9.32 -10.64 -3.39
N ALA A 34 8.39 -11.17 -4.17
CA ALA A 34 8.07 -10.65 -5.50
C ALA A 34 7.60 -9.19 -5.44
N LEU A 35 6.71 -8.84 -4.50
CA LEU A 35 6.23 -7.47 -4.33
C LEU A 35 7.36 -6.51 -3.90
N SER A 36 8.25 -6.97 -3.01
CA SER A 36 9.42 -6.19 -2.59
C SER A 36 10.33 -5.87 -3.79
N LEU A 37 10.63 -6.88 -4.61
CA LEU A 37 11.41 -6.70 -5.84
C LEU A 37 10.72 -5.76 -6.82
N ILE A 38 9.45 -5.98 -7.11
CA ILE A 38 8.68 -5.16 -8.06
C ILE A 38 8.69 -3.68 -7.64
N TRP A 39 8.41 -3.40 -6.37
CA TRP A 39 8.39 -2.02 -5.90
C TRP A 39 9.79 -1.41 -5.77
N GLY A 40 10.79 -2.20 -5.38
CA GLY A 40 12.17 -1.73 -5.35
C GLY A 40 12.70 -1.35 -6.74
N PHE A 41 12.43 -2.17 -7.76
CA PHE A 41 12.78 -1.85 -9.15
C PHE A 41 11.93 -0.72 -9.77
N SER A 42 10.81 -0.34 -9.16
CA SER A 42 9.96 0.73 -9.71
C SER A 42 10.70 2.06 -9.84
N PHE A 43 11.61 2.41 -8.91
CA PHE A 43 12.41 3.63 -8.99
C PHE A 43 13.40 3.59 -10.15
N LEU A 44 14.05 2.45 -10.40
CA LEU A 44 14.85 2.24 -11.61
C LEU A 44 14.02 2.45 -12.88
N LEU A 45 12.82 1.89 -12.95
CA LEU A 45 11.93 2.02 -14.11
C LEU A 45 11.44 3.46 -14.31
N ILE A 46 11.19 4.22 -13.23
CA ILE A 46 10.87 5.65 -13.32
C ILE A 46 12.06 6.38 -13.94
N LYS A 47 13.27 6.17 -13.42
CA LYS A 47 14.49 6.82 -13.92
C LYS A 47 14.70 6.54 -15.40
N VAL A 48 14.61 5.28 -15.82
CA VAL A 48 14.72 4.90 -17.25
C VAL A 48 13.61 5.54 -18.08
N GLY A 49 12.37 5.57 -17.57
CA GLY A 49 11.23 6.20 -18.24
C GLY A 49 11.45 7.70 -18.51
N THR A 50 12.02 8.42 -17.51
CA THR A 50 12.30 9.87 -17.61
C THR A 50 13.44 10.21 -18.58
N HIS A 51 14.26 9.26 -19.01
CA HIS A 51 15.24 9.50 -20.07
C HIS A 51 14.62 9.72 -21.45
N GLY A 52 13.36 9.33 -21.69
CA GLY A 52 12.72 9.48 -22.99
C GLY A 52 11.37 10.20 -22.95
N TYR A 53 10.77 10.34 -21.77
CA TYR A 53 9.43 10.92 -21.61
C TYR A 53 9.39 11.91 -20.45
N ALA A 54 8.57 12.94 -20.57
CA ALA A 54 8.36 13.90 -19.48
C ALA A 54 7.72 13.21 -18.26
N PRO A 55 7.98 13.70 -17.03
CA PRO A 55 7.48 13.07 -15.79
C PRO A 55 5.98 12.79 -15.76
N PHE A 56 5.15 13.72 -16.25
CA PHE A 56 3.71 13.49 -16.34
C PHE A 56 3.35 12.40 -17.35
N GLN A 57 4.10 12.26 -18.45
CA GLN A 57 3.90 11.18 -19.42
C GLN A 57 4.27 9.82 -18.83
N VAL A 58 5.39 9.74 -18.08
CA VAL A 58 5.78 8.54 -17.34
C VAL A 58 4.70 8.15 -16.35
N THR A 59 4.20 9.12 -15.57
CA THR A 59 3.16 8.88 -14.57
C THR A 59 1.83 8.49 -15.21
N LEU A 60 1.42 9.16 -16.29
CA LEU A 60 0.20 8.82 -17.03
C LEU A 60 0.29 7.40 -17.61
N GLY A 61 1.40 7.07 -18.28
CA GLY A 61 1.61 5.73 -18.84
C GLY A 61 1.58 4.66 -17.74
N ARG A 62 2.25 4.88 -16.62
CA ARG A 62 2.19 4.01 -15.43
C ARG A 62 0.75 3.77 -14.99
N LEU A 63 -0.05 4.83 -14.89
CA LEU A 63 -1.45 4.75 -14.45
C LEU A 63 -2.34 4.06 -15.48
N VAL A 64 -2.18 4.35 -16.78
CA VAL A 64 -2.94 3.70 -17.86
C VAL A 64 -2.72 2.18 -17.85
N PHE A 65 -1.47 1.73 -17.88
CA PHE A 65 -1.18 0.29 -17.87
C PHE A 65 -1.56 -0.37 -16.55
N GLY A 66 -1.37 0.29 -15.40
CA GLY A 66 -1.81 -0.21 -14.11
C GLY A 66 -3.32 -0.34 -14.00
N THR A 67 -4.05 0.66 -14.48
CA THR A 67 -5.53 0.65 -14.54
C THR A 67 -6.03 -0.45 -15.45
N ALA A 68 -5.40 -0.67 -16.60
CA ALA A 68 -5.78 -1.76 -17.52
C ALA A 68 -5.68 -3.13 -16.84
N VAL A 69 -4.61 -3.39 -16.09
CA VAL A 69 -4.44 -4.65 -15.31
C VAL A 69 -5.52 -4.79 -14.24
N LEU A 70 -5.80 -3.74 -13.46
CA LEU A 70 -6.83 -3.79 -12.43
C LEU A 70 -8.24 -3.92 -13.02
N ALA A 71 -8.53 -3.21 -14.12
CA ALA A 71 -9.79 -3.33 -14.83
C ALA A 71 -10.02 -4.76 -15.36
N ALA A 72 -8.99 -5.37 -15.95
CA ALA A 72 -9.04 -6.77 -16.36
C ALA A 72 -9.31 -7.71 -15.18
N ALA A 73 -8.62 -7.51 -14.05
CA ALA A 73 -8.84 -8.30 -12.84
C ALA A 73 -10.26 -8.12 -12.27
N MET A 74 -10.79 -6.89 -12.27
CA MET A 74 -12.16 -6.60 -11.85
C MET A 74 -13.19 -7.28 -12.78
N ALA A 75 -12.96 -7.23 -14.10
CA ALA A 75 -13.83 -7.88 -15.07
C ALA A 75 -13.85 -9.41 -14.90
N VAL A 76 -12.68 -10.05 -14.74
CA VAL A 76 -12.57 -11.50 -14.50
C VAL A 76 -13.25 -11.91 -13.19
N LYS A 77 -13.10 -11.12 -12.12
CA LYS A 77 -13.72 -11.39 -10.82
C LYS A 77 -15.17 -10.90 -10.73
N ARG A 78 -15.69 -10.26 -11.78
CA ARG A 78 -17.03 -9.66 -11.83
C ARG A 78 -17.30 -8.72 -10.65
N GLU A 79 -16.32 -7.92 -10.30
CA GLU A 79 -16.41 -6.96 -9.19
C GLU A 79 -17.41 -5.84 -9.52
N ARG A 80 -18.13 -5.40 -8.49
CA ARG A 80 -19.07 -4.28 -8.64
C ARG A 80 -18.33 -2.96 -8.59
N ILE A 81 -18.64 -2.06 -9.51
CA ILE A 81 -18.11 -0.69 -9.51
C ILE A 81 -18.74 0.08 -8.34
N PRO A 82 -17.97 0.89 -7.58
CA PRO A 82 -18.50 1.69 -6.49
C PRO A 82 -19.64 2.61 -6.97
N ARG A 83 -20.62 2.82 -6.12
CA ARG A 83 -21.82 3.64 -6.45
C ARG A 83 -21.91 4.82 -5.48
N GLY A 84 -22.54 5.89 -5.94
CA GLY A 84 -22.79 7.09 -5.15
C GLY A 84 -21.79 8.22 -5.40
N VAL A 85 -22.30 9.43 -5.66
CA VAL A 85 -21.49 10.63 -5.97
C VAL A 85 -20.51 10.94 -4.84
N ARG A 86 -20.93 10.81 -3.58
CA ARG A 86 -20.07 11.04 -2.42
C ARG A 86 -18.87 10.08 -2.39
N THR A 87 -19.09 8.79 -2.68
CA THR A 87 -18.00 7.80 -2.75
C THR A 87 -17.00 8.16 -3.85
N TRP A 88 -17.49 8.54 -5.03
CA TRP A 88 -16.64 8.96 -6.14
C TRP A 88 -15.87 10.24 -5.84
N ALA A 89 -16.47 11.23 -5.17
CA ALA A 89 -15.79 12.45 -4.72
C ALA A 89 -14.64 12.10 -3.75
N HIS A 90 -14.87 11.25 -2.76
CA HIS A 90 -13.81 10.80 -1.86
C HIS A 90 -12.74 9.96 -2.55
N LEU A 91 -13.11 9.10 -3.51
CA LEU A 91 -12.16 8.36 -4.33
C LEU A 91 -11.30 9.28 -5.19
N THR A 92 -11.84 10.39 -5.69
CA THR A 92 -11.08 11.39 -6.47
C THR A 92 -9.98 12.03 -5.63
N VAL A 93 -10.27 12.39 -4.37
CA VAL A 93 -9.26 12.91 -3.45
C VAL A 93 -8.23 11.84 -3.08
N ALA A 94 -8.68 10.61 -2.83
CA ALA A 94 -7.80 9.48 -2.54
C ALA A 94 -6.89 9.16 -3.74
N ALA A 95 -7.41 9.20 -4.97
CA ALA A 95 -6.67 9.02 -6.21
C ALA A 95 -5.55 10.06 -6.37
N PHE A 96 -5.85 11.31 -6.05
CA PHE A 96 -4.86 12.38 -6.06
C PHE A 96 -3.75 12.13 -5.02
N LEU A 97 -4.11 11.92 -3.75
CA LEU A 97 -3.16 11.80 -2.65
C LEU A 97 -2.31 10.53 -2.68
N LEU A 98 -2.85 9.43 -3.16
CA LEU A 98 -2.17 8.12 -3.12
C LEU A 98 -1.55 7.70 -4.46
N ASN A 99 -1.93 8.35 -5.57
CA ASN A 99 -1.46 7.94 -6.90
C ASN A 99 -0.97 9.12 -7.73
N ALA A 100 -1.84 10.06 -8.12
CA ALA A 100 -1.49 11.11 -9.07
C ALA A 100 -0.36 12.02 -8.55
N LEU A 101 -0.50 12.55 -7.35
CA LEU A 101 0.49 13.44 -6.72
C LEU A 101 1.82 12.74 -6.44
N PRO A 102 1.88 11.65 -5.64
CA PRO A 102 3.16 11.06 -5.29
C PRO A 102 3.90 10.46 -6.47
N PHE A 103 3.20 9.83 -7.43
CA PHE A 103 3.85 9.27 -8.61
C PHE A 103 4.45 10.35 -9.50
N SER A 104 3.76 11.48 -9.66
CA SER A 104 4.30 12.62 -10.41
C SER A 104 5.49 13.25 -9.69
N LEU A 105 5.40 13.45 -8.38
CA LEU A 105 6.48 14.02 -7.60
C LEU A 105 7.75 13.15 -7.64
N PHE A 106 7.63 11.82 -7.55
CA PHE A 106 8.78 10.93 -7.71
C PHE A 106 9.35 11.00 -9.13
N ALA A 107 8.51 11.04 -10.16
CA ALA A 107 8.99 11.17 -11.54
C ALA A 107 9.72 12.51 -11.79
N TYR A 108 9.24 13.61 -11.20
CA TYR A 108 9.94 14.89 -11.24
C TYR A 108 11.22 14.90 -10.38
N ALA A 109 11.18 14.32 -9.19
CA ALA A 109 12.32 14.20 -8.32
C ALA A 109 13.50 13.49 -9.02
N GLU A 110 13.20 12.37 -9.66
CA GLU A 110 14.21 11.55 -10.34
C GLU A 110 14.81 12.20 -11.59
N LEU A 111 14.35 13.36 -12.03
CA LEU A 111 15.10 14.16 -13.03
C LEU A 111 16.45 14.62 -12.47
N THR A 112 16.51 14.92 -11.19
CA THR A 112 17.67 15.58 -10.56
C THR A 112 18.33 14.77 -9.45
N ILE A 113 17.60 13.80 -8.84
CA ILE A 113 18.15 12.91 -7.82
C ILE A 113 18.30 11.47 -8.35
N PRO A 114 19.22 10.67 -7.77
CA PRO A 114 19.35 9.24 -8.05
C PRO A 114 18.08 8.44 -7.65
N SER A 115 17.82 7.35 -8.36
CA SER A 115 16.73 6.41 -8.04
C SER A 115 16.89 5.79 -6.63
N THR A 116 18.13 5.56 -6.22
CA THR A 116 18.52 5.14 -4.86
C THR A 116 17.98 6.11 -3.80
N LEU A 117 18.19 7.43 -3.98
CA LEU A 117 17.72 8.43 -3.02
C LEU A 117 16.20 8.53 -3.00
N ALA A 118 15.54 8.44 -4.17
CA ALA A 118 14.08 8.42 -4.26
C ALA A 118 13.48 7.23 -3.49
N GLY A 119 14.06 6.03 -3.63
CA GLY A 119 13.66 4.83 -2.88
C GLY A 119 13.83 4.98 -1.37
N ILE A 120 14.92 5.62 -0.91
CA ILE A 120 15.16 5.89 0.52
C ILE A 120 14.17 6.93 1.05
N CYS A 121 13.90 8.00 0.29
CA CYS A 121 12.88 8.99 0.65
C CYS A 121 11.49 8.33 0.78
N ASN A 122 11.15 7.38 -0.10
CA ASN A 122 9.90 6.64 0.00
C ASN A 122 9.78 5.85 1.32
N ALA A 123 10.87 5.29 1.83
CA ALA A 123 10.89 4.57 3.10
C ALA A 123 10.65 5.47 4.33
N THR A 124 10.63 6.79 4.18
CA THR A 124 10.23 7.72 5.25
C THR A 124 8.71 7.79 5.46
N SER A 125 7.90 7.22 4.57
CA SER A 125 6.43 7.28 4.67
C SER A 125 5.88 6.80 6.02
N PRO A 126 6.36 5.71 6.66
CA PRO A 126 5.94 5.33 8.00
C PRO A 126 6.30 6.36 9.08
N LEU A 127 7.41 7.07 8.92
CA LEU A 127 7.83 8.14 9.85
C LEU A 127 6.84 9.31 9.80
N TRP A 128 6.48 9.74 8.59
CA TRP A 128 5.44 10.74 8.37
C TRP A 128 4.10 10.32 8.92
N GLY A 129 3.72 9.04 8.71
CA GLY A 129 2.50 8.48 9.27
C GLY A 129 2.48 8.53 10.79
N MET A 130 3.60 8.22 11.43
CA MET A 130 3.75 8.34 12.88
C MET A 130 3.68 9.80 13.34
N ALA A 131 4.42 10.71 12.69
CA ALA A 131 4.39 12.14 13.03
C ALA A 131 2.97 12.73 12.93
N LEU A 132 2.24 12.39 11.85
CA LEU A 132 0.85 12.81 11.68
C LEU A 132 -0.09 12.20 12.74
N SER A 133 0.16 10.96 13.17
CA SER A 133 -0.66 10.33 14.21
C SER A 133 -0.54 11.04 15.56
N LEU A 134 0.63 11.62 15.87
CA LEU A 134 0.84 12.40 17.08
C LEU A 134 -0.03 13.67 17.13
N VAL A 135 -0.29 14.25 15.95
CA VAL A 135 -1.04 15.50 15.82
C VAL A 135 -2.53 15.25 15.59
N ALA A 136 -2.86 14.21 14.78
CA ALA A 136 -4.22 14.00 14.29
C ALA A 136 -5.06 13.00 15.11
N LEU A 137 -4.45 12.15 15.94
CA LEU A 137 -5.10 11.09 16.70
C LEU A 137 -4.79 11.26 18.17
N SER A 138 -5.63 12.00 18.89
CA SER A 138 -5.48 12.26 20.33
C SER A 138 -5.78 11.06 21.24
N GLU A 139 -6.27 9.94 20.68
CA GLU A 139 -6.72 8.79 21.46
C GLU A 139 -5.61 7.79 21.83
N ASP A 140 -4.53 7.70 21.03
CA ASP A 140 -3.40 6.79 21.30
C ASP A 140 -2.15 7.60 21.67
N ARG A 141 -1.85 7.72 22.95
CA ARG A 141 -0.55 8.27 23.38
C ARG A 141 0.58 7.41 22.85
N PRO A 142 1.50 7.98 22.06
CA PRO A 142 2.60 7.21 21.49
C PRO A 142 3.49 6.67 22.58
N THR A 143 3.92 5.42 22.42
CA THR A 143 4.90 4.84 23.37
C THR A 143 6.26 5.52 23.18
N ARG A 144 7.07 5.55 24.26
CA ARG A 144 8.44 6.08 24.19
C ARG A 144 9.26 5.44 23.07
N VAL A 145 9.07 4.15 22.80
CA VAL A 145 9.72 3.42 21.72
C VAL A 145 9.35 3.99 20.35
N ARG A 146 8.08 4.31 20.13
CA ARG A 146 7.61 4.91 18.87
C ARG A 146 8.18 6.32 18.66
N VAL A 147 8.23 7.12 19.71
CA VAL A 147 8.82 8.47 19.65
C VAL A 147 10.33 8.38 19.37
N ALA A 148 11.04 7.47 20.06
CA ALA A 148 12.46 7.22 19.79
C ALA A 148 12.69 6.73 18.37
N GLY A 149 11.83 5.84 17.84
CA GLY A 149 11.88 5.37 16.47
C GLY A 149 11.68 6.51 15.47
N LEU A 150 10.77 7.44 15.74
CA LEU A 150 10.56 8.63 14.92
C LEU A 150 11.82 9.50 14.90
N GLY A 151 12.41 9.81 16.04
CA GLY A 151 13.64 10.59 16.12
C GLY A 151 14.81 9.92 15.39
N LEU A 152 15.00 8.60 15.61
CA LEU A 152 16.03 7.82 14.94
C LEU A 152 15.82 7.82 13.43
N GLY A 153 14.60 7.66 12.95
CA GLY A 153 14.29 7.70 11.51
C GLY A 153 14.63 9.04 10.87
N PHE A 154 14.29 10.16 11.52
CA PHE A 154 14.68 11.48 11.02
C PHE A 154 16.18 11.72 11.07
N LEU A 155 16.90 11.23 12.07
CA LEU A 155 18.38 11.25 12.09
C LEU A 155 18.94 10.45 10.89
N GLY A 156 18.32 9.33 10.55
CA GLY A 156 18.67 8.56 9.36
C GLY A 156 18.48 9.36 8.07
N VAL A 157 17.38 10.10 7.94
CA VAL A 157 17.15 11.00 6.80
C VAL A 157 18.25 12.06 6.71
N LEU A 158 18.57 12.74 7.80
CA LEU A 158 19.65 13.71 7.85
C LEU A 158 21.02 13.10 7.48
N THR A 159 21.22 11.82 7.86
CA THR A 159 22.43 11.06 7.48
C THR A 159 22.48 10.83 5.97
N VAL A 160 21.39 10.35 5.36
CA VAL A 160 21.31 10.16 3.90
C VAL A 160 21.57 11.45 3.15
N LEU A 161 21.01 12.56 3.63
CA LEU A 161 21.12 13.88 3.03
C LEU A 161 22.49 14.53 3.28
N GLY A 162 23.35 13.93 4.10
CA GLY A 162 24.68 14.49 4.41
C GLY A 162 24.62 15.85 5.09
N ALA A 163 23.68 16.01 6.05
CA ALA A 163 23.42 17.29 6.72
C ALA A 163 24.67 17.94 7.31
N TRP A 164 25.62 17.14 7.83
CA TRP A 164 26.92 17.62 8.33
C TRP A 164 27.92 18.05 7.24
N GLN A 165 27.65 17.75 5.97
CA GLN A 165 28.44 18.16 4.82
C GLN A 165 27.85 19.38 4.12
N GLY A 166 26.85 20.04 4.73
CA GLY A 166 26.19 21.23 4.18
C GLY A 166 25.29 20.93 2.96
N PHE A 167 24.75 19.69 2.84
CA PHE A 167 23.91 19.24 1.72
C PHE A 167 24.56 19.34 0.34
N HIS A 168 25.90 19.45 0.27
CA HIS A 168 26.61 19.58 -0.99
C HIS A 168 26.37 18.41 -1.95
N GLY A 169 26.05 18.74 -3.20
CA GLY A 169 25.84 17.76 -4.28
C GLY A 169 24.50 17.05 -4.26
N LEU A 170 23.53 17.50 -3.44
CA LEU A 170 22.13 17.09 -3.51
C LEU A 170 21.28 18.19 -4.13
N ASP A 171 20.40 17.82 -5.05
CA ASP A 171 19.37 18.73 -5.50
C ASP A 171 18.27 18.85 -4.44
N ALA A 172 18.18 20.01 -3.81
CA ALA A 172 17.21 20.28 -2.75
C ALA A 172 15.77 20.18 -3.25
N ARG A 173 15.52 20.60 -4.51
CA ARG A 173 14.18 20.57 -5.11
C ARG A 173 13.72 19.14 -5.36
N GLY A 174 14.52 18.30 -5.99
CA GLY A 174 14.19 16.89 -6.23
C GLY A 174 14.03 16.13 -4.91
N THR A 175 14.92 16.39 -3.93
CA THR A 175 14.82 15.77 -2.60
C THR A 175 13.52 16.18 -1.89
N ALA A 176 13.17 17.47 -1.90
CA ALA A 176 11.93 17.96 -1.31
C ALA A 176 10.69 17.34 -1.99
N MET A 177 10.69 17.20 -3.32
CA MET A 177 9.61 16.53 -4.06
C MET A 177 9.47 15.06 -3.64
N ALA A 178 10.57 14.32 -3.49
CA ALA A 178 10.54 12.92 -3.06
C ALA A 178 10.02 12.77 -1.61
N LEU A 179 10.42 13.65 -0.70
CA LEU A 179 9.90 13.67 0.68
C LEU A 179 8.43 14.06 0.74
N LEU A 180 7.99 15.02 -0.09
CA LEU A 180 6.58 15.41 -0.19
C LEU A 180 5.73 14.28 -0.77
N ALA A 181 6.23 13.54 -1.76
CA ALA A 181 5.59 12.33 -2.27
C ALA A 181 5.38 11.30 -1.16
N SER A 182 6.43 11.09 -0.34
CA SER A 182 6.38 10.15 0.80
C SER A 182 5.41 10.58 1.89
N LEU A 183 5.28 11.87 2.15
CA LEU A 183 4.31 12.46 3.08
C LEU A 183 2.87 12.31 2.57
N SER A 184 2.66 12.37 1.26
CA SER A 184 1.33 12.27 0.65
C SER A 184 0.64 10.93 0.97
N TYR A 185 1.39 9.82 1.02
CA TYR A 185 0.82 8.49 1.30
C TYR A 185 0.10 8.40 2.65
N PRO A 186 0.72 8.71 3.80
CA PRO A 186 0.01 8.61 5.08
C PRO A 186 -1.16 9.59 5.19
N ILE A 187 -1.08 10.77 4.58
CA ILE A 187 -2.22 11.69 4.49
C ILE A 187 -3.38 11.03 3.75
N GLY A 188 -3.09 10.45 2.58
CA GLY A 188 -4.08 9.72 1.77
C GLY A 188 -4.68 8.53 2.50
N TRP A 189 -3.87 7.73 3.21
CA TRP A 189 -4.37 6.59 3.98
C TRP A 189 -5.25 7.00 5.18
N ILE A 190 -4.89 8.08 5.88
CA ILE A 190 -5.72 8.66 6.95
C ILE A 190 -7.06 9.13 6.36
N TYR A 191 -7.03 9.79 5.20
CA TYR A 191 -8.23 10.25 4.51
C TYR A 191 -9.13 9.08 4.12
N VAL A 192 -8.61 8.06 3.44
CA VAL A 192 -9.35 6.84 3.05
C VAL A 192 -9.97 6.15 4.26
N ARG A 193 -9.20 5.98 5.33
CA ARG A 193 -9.69 5.37 6.57
C ARG A 193 -10.87 6.13 7.18
N ARG A 194 -10.87 7.47 7.11
CA ARG A 194 -11.95 8.31 7.68
C ARG A 194 -13.20 8.39 6.79
N THR A 195 -13.04 8.24 5.47
CA THR A 195 -14.12 8.56 4.52
C THR A 195 -14.65 7.38 3.74
N LEU A 196 -13.87 6.31 3.59
CA LEU A 196 -14.15 5.19 2.69
C LEU A 196 -14.13 3.81 3.38
N ALA A 197 -13.97 3.75 4.73
CA ALA A 197 -13.86 2.47 5.46
C ALA A 197 -15.13 1.60 5.36
N ASP A 198 -16.31 2.21 5.40
CA ASP A 198 -17.60 1.52 5.54
C ASP A 198 -18.44 1.52 4.25
N THR A 199 -17.78 1.54 3.09
CA THR A 199 -18.50 1.62 1.80
C THR A 199 -19.14 0.30 1.34
N GLY A 200 -18.75 -0.84 1.94
CA GLY A 200 -19.24 -2.17 1.58
C GLY A 200 -18.74 -2.71 0.24
N PHE A 201 -17.84 -1.99 -0.46
CA PHE A 201 -17.22 -2.46 -1.68
C PHE A 201 -15.91 -3.21 -1.40
N SER A 202 -15.53 -4.11 -2.31
CA SER A 202 -14.27 -4.84 -2.19
C SER A 202 -13.07 -3.88 -2.34
N ALA A 203 -11.95 -4.21 -1.70
CA ALA A 203 -10.74 -3.40 -1.84
C ALA A 203 -10.23 -3.37 -3.29
N LEU A 204 -10.44 -4.45 -4.08
CA LEU A 204 -10.11 -4.47 -5.50
C LEU A 204 -10.95 -3.45 -6.28
N SER A 205 -12.26 -3.42 -6.03
CA SER A 205 -13.18 -2.45 -6.63
C SER A 205 -12.81 -1.00 -6.30
N MET A 206 -12.52 -0.73 -5.02
CA MET A 206 -12.13 0.60 -4.55
C MET A 206 -10.78 1.04 -5.15
N THR A 207 -9.77 0.15 -5.15
CA THR A 207 -8.45 0.44 -5.70
C THR A 207 -8.51 0.62 -7.22
N GLY A 208 -9.29 -0.21 -7.93
CA GLY A 208 -9.46 -0.07 -9.37
C GLY A 208 -10.15 1.25 -9.75
N ALA A 209 -11.22 1.64 -9.06
CA ALA A 209 -11.88 2.92 -9.25
C ALA A 209 -10.95 4.10 -8.91
N GLN A 210 -10.20 4.02 -7.81
CA GLN A 210 -9.21 5.02 -7.42
C GLN A 210 -8.13 5.20 -8.49
N LEU A 211 -7.57 4.10 -9.01
CA LEU A 211 -6.51 4.16 -10.02
C LEU A 211 -7.06 4.70 -11.37
N SER A 212 -8.30 4.36 -11.72
CA SER A 212 -8.98 4.92 -12.90
C SER A 212 -9.15 6.43 -12.80
N LEU A 213 -9.55 6.93 -11.62
CA LEU A 213 -9.65 8.37 -11.36
C LEU A 213 -8.30 9.08 -11.43
N ALA A 214 -7.24 8.48 -10.87
CA ALA A 214 -5.89 9.01 -11.00
C ALA A 214 -5.44 9.08 -12.47
N THR A 215 -5.80 8.05 -13.27
CA THR A 215 -5.54 8.05 -14.71
C THR A 215 -6.24 9.21 -15.40
N VAL A 216 -7.52 9.44 -15.10
CA VAL A 216 -8.27 10.58 -15.65
C VAL A 216 -7.65 11.92 -15.24
N GLN A 217 -7.27 12.08 -13.95
CA GLN A 217 -6.60 13.30 -13.47
C GLN A 217 -5.33 13.59 -14.27
N LEU A 218 -4.48 12.57 -14.47
CA LEU A 218 -3.24 12.74 -15.25
C LEU A 218 -3.50 12.88 -16.75
N ALA A 219 -4.55 12.26 -17.30
CA ALA A 219 -4.93 12.44 -18.69
C ALA A 219 -5.35 13.89 -19.00
N VAL A 220 -5.96 14.57 -18.01
CA VAL A 220 -6.31 15.99 -18.12
C VAL A 220 -5.08 16.89 -17.90
N VAL A 221 -4.25 16.59 -16.90
CA VAL A 221 -3.11 17.43 -16.51
C VAL A 221 -1.96 17.33 -17.51
N THR A 222 -1.66 16.13 -18.02
CA THR A 222 -0.48 15.89 -18.87
C THR A 222 -0.44 16.80 -20.10
N PRO A 223 -1.50 16.94 -20.91
CA PRO A 223 -1.45 17.79 -22.12
C PRO A 223 -1.35 19.29 -21.81
N LEU A 224 -1.67 19.72 -20.58
CA LEU A 224 -1.55 21.12 -20.17
C LEU A 224 -0.10 21.53 -19.87
N PHE A 225 0.74 20.57 -19.48
CA PHE A 225 2.11 20.82 -19.04
C PHE A 225 3.19 20.13 -19.88
N THR A 226 2.79 19.26 -20.82
CA THR A 226 3.73 18.52 -21.67
C THR A 226 3.20 18.41 -23.10
N SER A 227 4.07 18.68 -24.06
CA SER A 227 3.77 18.41 -25.48
C SER A 227 3.88 16.91 -25.80
N PHE A 228 3.27 16.49 -26.89
CA PHE A 228 3.42 15.11 -27.37
C PHE A 228 4.90 14.78 -27.64
N PRO A 229 5.36 13.56 -27.32
CA PRO A 229 6.74 13.17 -27.58
C PRO A 229 7.04 13.22 -29.08
N SER A 230 8.09 13.94 -29.45
CA SER A 230 8.54 14.07 -30.83
C SER A 230 9.16 12.78 -31.38
N ARG A 231 9.64 11.90 -30.50
CA ARG A 231 10.23 10.59 -30.82
C ARG A 231 9.79 9.54 -29.82
N PHE A 232 9.56 8.33 -30.29
CA PHE A 232 9.25 7.19 -29.43
C PHE A 232 10.54 6.49 -29.03
N ALA A 233 10.95 6.69 -27.78
CA ALA A 233 12.09 5.98 -27.20
C ALA A 233 11.63 4.61 -26.67
N VAL A 234 12.04 3.54 -27.35
CA VAL A 234 11.54 2.17 -27.08
C VAL A 234 11.87 1.69 -25.67
N LEU A 235 13.10 1.82 -25.22
CA LEU A 235 13.51 1.36 -23.86
C LEU A 235 12.77 2.11 -22.75
N PRO A 236 12.69 3.45 -22.74
CA PRO A 236 11.86 4.19 -21.80
C PRO A 236 10.36 3.80 -21.86
N LEU A 237 9.81 3.54 -23.04
CA LEU A 237 8.42 3.09 -23.18
C LEU A 237 8.21 1.71 -22.54
N LEU A 238 9.10 0.77 -22.78
CA LEU A 238 9.06 -0.57 -22.14
C LEU A 238 9.17 -0.46 -20.61
N ALA A 239 10.02 0.46 -20.11
CA ALA A 239 10.11 0.74 -18.68
C ALA A 239 8.78 1.26 -18.11
N ILE A 240 8.08 2.16 -18.83
CA ILE A 240 6.76 2.67 -18.42
C ILE A 240 5.71 1.56 -18.44
N VAL A 241 5.70 0.70 -19.47
CA VAL A 241 4.79 -0.45 -19.56
C VAL A 241 5.02 -1.40 -18.39
N ALA A 242 6.27 -1.77 -18.12
CA ALA A 242 6.64 -2.62 -16.98
C ALA A 242 6.27 -1.97 -15.64
N LEU A 243 6.54 -0.67 -15.49
CA LEU A 243 6.18 0.10 -14.30
C LEU A 243 4.66 0.12 -14.06
N GLY A 244 3.86 0.28 -15.10
CA GLY A 244 2.41 0.28 -15.01
C GLY A 244 1.84 -1.11 -14.78
N THR A 245 2.22 -2.09 -15.59
CA THR A 245 1.67 -3.46 -15.52
C THR A 245 2.15 -4.20 -14.26
N LEU A 246 3.46 -4.25 -14.04
CA LEU A 246 4.07 -4.97 -12.91
C LEU A 246 4.10 -4.08 -11.67
N GLY A 247 4.73 -2.88 -11.76
CA GLY A 247 4.98 -2.00 -10.62
C GLY A 247 3.72 -1.39 -10.01
N THR A 248 2.61 -1.36 -10.74
CA THR A 248 1.34 -0.81 -10.25
C THR A 248 0.23 -1.85 -10.27
N GLY A 249 -0.20 -2.32 -11.42
CA GLY A 249 -1.35 -3.22 -11.54
C GLY A 249 -1.16 -4.54 -10.80
N LEU A 250 -0.16 -5.32 -11.20
CA LEU A 250 0.13 -6.62 -10.56
C LEU A 250 0.55 -6.46 -9.10
N ALA A 251 1.38 -5.46 -8.80
CA ALA A 251 1.83 -5.20 -7.43
C ALA A 251 0.66 -4.95 -6.48
N LEU A 252 -0.32 -4.14 -6.88
CA LEU A 252 -1.53 -3.88 -6.07
C LEU A 252 -2.39 -5.15 -5.89
N LEU A 253 -2.48 -6.01 -6.91
CA LEU A 253 -3.16 -7.31 -6.78
C LEU A 253 -2.46 -8.24 -5.79
N ILE A 254 -1.12 -8.30 -5.85
CA ILE A 254 -0.32 -9.09 -4.90
C ILE A 254 -0.45 -8.52 -3.49
N GLN A 255 -0.34 -7.20 -3.32
CA GLN A 255 -0.50 -6.53 -2.03
C GLN A 255 -1.87 -6.79 -1.43
N TYR A 256 -2.93 -6.67 -2.24
CA TYR A 256 -4.28 -6.99 -1.80
C TYR A 256 -4.39 -8.43 -1.27
N GLY A 257 -3.84 -9.40 -2.02
CA GLY A 257 -3.79 -10.79 -1.58
C GLY A 257 -3.00 -10.98 -0.28
N LEU A 258 -1.87 -10.30 -0.11
CA LEU A 258 -1.09 -10.34 1.12
C LEU A 258 -1.85 -9.74 2.31
N VAL A 259 -2.50 -8.58 2.13
CA VAL A 259 -3.29 -7.94 3.19
C VAL A 259 -4.40 -8.87 3.68
N THR A 260 -5.06 -9.59 2.79
CA THR A 260 -6.14 -10.52 3.16
C THR A 260 -5.64 -11.79 3.84
N GLU A 261 -4.42 -12.27 3.53
CA GLU A 261 -3.89 -13.53 4.05
C GLU A 261 -3.07 -13.34 5.34
N VAL A 262 -2.14 -12.37 5.36
CA VAL A 262 -1.21 -12.16 6.49
C VAL A 262 -1.47 -10.86 7.25
N GLY A 263 -2.47 -10.12 6.87
CA GLY A 263 -2.86 -8.86 7.50
C GLY A 263 -2.08 -7.63 7.00
N PRO A 264 -2.63 -6.43 7.24
CA PRO A 264 -2.08 -5.18 6.69
C PRO A 264 -0.68 -4.85 7.24
N THR A 265 -0.42 -5.14 8.51
CA THR A 265 0.89 -4.82 9.13
C THR A 265 2.02 -5.61 8.46
N THR A 266 1.83 -6.92 8.29
CA THR A 266 2.83 -7.79 7.64
C THR A 266 2.99 -7.43 6.17
N ALA A 267 1.89 -7.17 5.45
CA ALA A 267 1.94 -6.77 4.05
C ALA A 267 2.69 -5.43 3.86
N GLN A 268 2.59 -4.50 4.79
CA GLN A 268 3.31 -3.21 4.73
C GLN A 268 4.81 -3.33 5.01
N MET A 269 5.29 -4.42 5.61
CA MET A 269 6.74 -4.63 5.81
C MET A 269 7.52 -4.72 4.49
N VAL A 270 6.84 -4.97 3.36
CA VAL A 270 7.43 -4.88 2.02
C VAL A 270 8.15 -3.55 1.80
N THR A 271 7.62 -2.45 2.34
CA THR A 271 8.19 -1.11 2.14
C THR A 271 9.60 -0.95 2.70
N TYR A 272 9.98 -1.76 3.69
CA TYR A 272 11.33 -1.73 4.26
C TYR A 272 12.40 -2.35 3.33
N PHE A 273 12.00 -3.19 2.40
CA PHE A 273 12.91 -3.79 1.43
C PHE A 273 13.12 -2.90 0.19
N ILE A 274 12.20 -1.97 -0.06
CA ILE A 274 12.26 -1.07 -1.22
C ILE A 274 13.59 -0.31 -1.32
N PRO A 275 14.07 0.39 -0.28
CA PRO A 275 15.32 1.16 -0.40
C PRO A 275 16.55 0.28 -0.59
N VAL A 276 16.55 -0.94 -0.03
CA VAL A 276 17.65 -1.89 -0.22
C VAL A 276 17.71 -2.34 -1.68
N ILE A 277 16.57 -2.70 -2.25
CA ILE A 277 16.46 -3.17 -3.63
C ILE A 277 16.68 -2.00 -4.61
N ALA A 278 16.10 -0.83 -4.35
CA ALA A 278 16.30 0.36 -5.18
C ALA A 278 17.77 0.79 -5.21
N THR A 279 18.46 0.74 -4.06
CA THR A 279 19.89 0.99 -3.97
C THR A 279 20.70 -0.03 -4.80
N GLY A 280 20.42 -1.32 -4.60
CA GLY A 280 21.10 -2.37 -5.37
C GLY A 280 20.86 -2.23 -6.88
N ALA A 281 19.63 -1.96 -7.30
CA ALA A 281 19.26 -1.77 -8.69
C ALA A 281 19.90 -0.49 -9.30
N GLY A 282 19.88 0.64 -8.59
CA GLY A 282 20.46 1.90 -9.03
C GLY A 282 21.98 1.77 -9.24
N VAL A 283 22.68 1.12 -8.31
CA VAL A 283 24.12 0.87 -8.44
C VAL A 283 24.44 -0.11 -9.57
N ALA A 284 23.76 -1.27 -9.57
CA ALA A 284 24.11 -2.36 -10.48
C ALA A 284 23.72 -2.09 -11.95
N VAL A 285 22.62 -1.35 -12.18
CA VAL A 285 22.05 -1.14 -13.52
C VAL A 285 22.35 0.27 -14.05
N LEU A 286 22.25 1.30 -13.19
CA LEU A 286 22.47 2.69 -13.60
C LEU A 286 23.88 3.22 -13.29
N GLY A 287 24.71 2.44 -12.58
CA GLY A 287 26.03 2.89 -12.15
C GLY A 287 26.00 4.06 -11.16
N GLU A 288 24.91 4.18 -10.38
CA GLU A 288 24.78 5.27 -9.41
C GLU A 288 25.88 5.18 -8.35
N SER A 289 26.59 6.28 -8.10
CA SER A 289 27.62 6.35 -7.08
C SER A 289 26.99 6.45 -5.69
N LEU A 290 27.43 5.58 -4.77
CA LEU A 290 27.00 5.63 -3.38
C LEU A 290 28.01 6.41 -2.53
N ARG A 291 27.53 7.43 -1.83
CA ARG A 291 28.27 7.97 -0.68
C ARG A 291 28.09 7.01 0.50
N TRP A 292 29.09 6.87 1.36
CA TRP A 292 29.01 6.02 2.56
C TRP A 292 27.82 6.38 3.47
N SER A 293 27.43 7.67 3.51
CA SER A 293 26.29 8.16 4.28
C SER A 293 24.95 7.61 3.80
N THR A 294 24.84 7.26 2.51
CA THR A 294 23.59 6.74 1.92
C THR A 294 23.19 5.37 2.50
N PRO A 295 24.01 4.31 2.45
CA PRO A 295 23.65 3.03 3.02
C PRO A 295 23.53 3.07 4.55
N VAL A 296 24.38 3.83 5.24
CA VAL A 296 24.30 3.97 6.70
C VAL A 296 23.00 4.65 7.10
N GLY A 297 22.69 5.78 6.48
CA GLY A 297 21.44 6.51 6.75
C GLY A 297 20.21 5.70 6.38
N ALA A 298 20.23 4.91 5.29
CA ALA A 298 19.15 4.02 4.92
C ALA A 298 18.86 2.97 6.01
N VAL A 299 19.90 2.34 6.56
CA VAL A 299 19.75 1.40 7.68
C VAL A 299 19.13 2.09 8.90
N VAL A 300 19.57 3.31 9.22
CA VAL A 300 19.02 4.08 10.36
C VAL A 300 17.54 4.48 10.10
N VAL A 301 17.18 4.91 8.88
CA VAL A 301 15.77 5.17 8.49
C VAL A 301 14.93 3.93 8.68
N LEU A 302 15.40 2.77 8.20
CA LEU A 302 14.67 1.51 8.31
C LEU A 302 14.50 1.06 9.75
N ALA A 303 15.54 1.18 10.58
CA ALA A 303 15.47 0.87 12.00
C ALA A 303 14.47 1.80 12.72
N GLY A 304 14.53 3.11 12.46
CA GLY A 304 13.59 4.08 13.01
C GLY A 304 12.14 3.77 12.60
N ALA A 305 11.91 3.51 11.32
CA ALA A 305 10.59 3.16 10.79
C ALA A 305 10.07 1.84 11.39
N ALA A 306 10.91 0.83 11.56
CA ALA A 306 10.55 -0.43 12.22
C ALA A 306 10.13 -0.20 13.68
N LEU A 307 10.87 0.61 14.44
CA LEU A 307 10.54 0.96 15.83
C LEU A 307 9.19 1.69 15.94
N THR A 308 8.82 2.53 14.98
CA THR A 308 7.50 3.20 14.98
C THR A 308 6.33 2.21 14.84
N GLN A 309 6.57 1.03 14.28
CA GLN A 309 5.56 -0.02 14.08
C GLN A 309 5.42 -0.97 15.29
N VAL A 310 6.36 -0.94 16.24
CA VAL A 310 6.30 -1.79 17.44
C VAL A 310 5.03 -1.44 18.22
N ARG A 311 4.11 -2.39 18.34
CA ARG A 311 2.95 -2.27 19.24
C ARG A 311 3.49 -2.26 20.66
N GLY A 312 3.16 -1.23 21.44
CA GLY A 312 3.44 -1.24 22.87
C GLY A 312 2.82 -2.52 23.45
N VAL A 313 3.64 -3.38 24.03
CA VAL A 313 3.16 -4.45 24.88
C VAL A 313 2.46 -3.72 26.03
N CYS A 314 1.13 -3.71 26.01
CA CYS A 314 0.37 -3.28 27.18
C CYS A 314 0.78 -4.20 28.32
N SER A 315 1.62 -3.70 29.22
CA SER A 315 1.85 -4.24 30.55
C SER A 315 0.54 -4.08 31.32
N GLY A 316 -0.36 -5.01 31.08
CA GLY A 316 -1.67 -5.10 31.71
C GLY A 316 -1.82 -6.48 32.31
N SER A 317 -1.08 -6.75 33.38
CA SER A 317 -1.49 -7.72 34.41
C SER A 317 -2.70 -7.11 35.12
N GLY A 318 -3.87 -7.38 34.60
CA GLY A 318 -5.14 -6.97 35.19
C GLY A 318 -6.23 -7.83 34.54
N GLY A 319 -6.35 -9.08 35.03
CA GLY A 319 -7.45 -9.96 34.68
C GLY A 319 -8.76 -9.35 35.15
N VAL A 320 -9.53 -8.79 34.25
CA VAL A 320 -10.96 -8.56 34.47
C VAL A 320 -11.71 -9.44 33.47
N GLY A 321 -12.13 -10.58 33.98
CA GLY A 321 -13.03 -11.48 33.29
C GLY A 321 -14.37 -10.77 33.04
N VAL A 322 -14.59 -10.31 31.82
CA VAL A 322 -15.93 -9.88 31.40
C VAL A 322 -16.78 -11.13 31.18
N ARG A 323 -17.47 -11.55 32.25
CA ARG A 323 -18.60 -12.48 32.15
C ARG A 323 -19.71 -11.79 31.34
N ARG A 324 -19.82 -12.14 30.07
CA ARG A 324 -20.99 -11.82 29.24
C ARG A 324 -22.22 -12.52 29.84
N ARG A 325 -23.02 -11.80 30.64
CA ARG A 325 -24.36 -12.25 31.04
C ARG A 325 -25.25 -12.17 29.80
N VAL A 326 -25.52 -13.32 29.19
CA VAL A 326 -26.61 -13.46 28.24
C VAL A 326 -27.91 -13.34 29.04
N ARG A 327 -28.61 -12.22 28.89
CA ARG A 327 -29.93 -11.99 29.45
C ARG A 327 -30.96 -12.67 28.55
N VAL A 328 -31.32 -13.92 28.89
CA VAL A 328 -32.47 -14.58 28.30
C VAL A 328 -33.73 -13.88 28.83
N ARG A 329 -34.45 -13.16 27.98
CA ARG A 329 -35.79 -12.65 28.27
C ARG A 329 -36.76 -13.83 28.15
N GLY A 330 -37.14 -14.42 29.30
CA GLY A 330 -38.27 -15.32 29.38
C GLY A 330 -39.58 -14.56 29.21
N GLY A 331 -40.30 -14.86 28.13
CA GLY A 331 -41.68 -14.42 27.95
C GLY A 331 -42.62 -15.21 28.86
N TRP A 332 -43.32 -14.52 29.74
CA TRP A 332 -44.43 -15.07 30.49
C TRP A 332 -45.74 -14.82 29.70
N SER A 333 -46.33 -15.88 29.17
CA SER A 333 -47.70 -15.85 28.70
C SER A 333 -48.64 -16.06 29.91
N ARG A 334 -49.38 -15.04 30.25
CA ARG A 334 -50.53 -15.16 31.17
C ARG A 334 -51.78 -15.59 30.38
N SER A 335 -52.21 -16.79 30.57
CA SER A 335 -53.56 -17.23 30.23
C SER A 335 -54.50 -16.83 31.40
N SER A 336 -55.47 -15.98 31.14
CA SER A 336 -56.61 -15.72 32.03
C SER A 336 -57.74 -16.71 31.79
N PRO A 337 -58.38 -17.26 32.79
CA PRO A 337 -59.65 -17.96 32.63
C PRO A 337 -60.81 -16.96 32.69
N ARG A 338 -61.80 -17.15 31.84
CA ARG A 338 -63.14 -16.54 31.98
C ARG A 338 -64.10 -17.53 32.63
N PRO A 339 -65.12 -16.99 33.34
CA PRO A 339 -66.12 -17.79 34.02
C PRO A 339 -67.12 -18.45 33.03
#